data_016cd179d47decac509801c0a339eb19
#
_entry.id   016cd179d47decac509801c0a339eb19
#
_cell.length_a   1.000
_cell.length_b   1.000
_cell.length_c   1.000
_cell.angle_alpha   90.00
_cell.angle_beta   90.00
_cell.angle_gamma   90.00
#
_symmetry.space_group_name_H-M   'P 1'
#
loop_
_entity.id
_entity.type
_entity.pdbx_description
1 polymer ?
#
loop_
_entity_poly.entity_id
_entity_poly.type
_entity_poly.pdbx_seq_one_letter_code
_entity_poly.pdbx_strand_id
1 'polypeptide(L)'
;VKEASILKIDPQYIAVDKVNFSNPEEFIQELDYGVYDFKYRGFAYTRSCFENSVLPIVGKNRITGDEDMGTCYYIGNNLFVTAAHCVKGLKYFNILCPDNSPVELESVWYTKGEDLNDYDLAIIKSKNVPMDIKAFKLKDPFILNDVLTMGYPLIPGLNPVLISETATVASYVYGRQKASIGQIVAEVGSYMSKLDFFVITARVKGGNSGCPVINNEGCVVGTVFQIPFDSQGGSDGGRYDIMGYGICLPSKYVNALIKNRDIHQLVLKGEYYAELA
;
A
#
# COMPACT_ATOMS: atom_id res chain seq x y z
N VAL A 1 0.39 -8.57 28.02
CA VAL A 1 -1.09 -8.51 28.00
C VAL A 1 -1.65 -9.10 26.71
N LYS A 2 -0.93 -9.02 25.59
CA LYS A 2 -1.28 -9.66 24.31
C LYS A 2 -1.03 -11.16 24.30
N GLU A 3 -0.19 -11.65 25.20
CA GLU A 3 0.08 -13.07 25.43
C GLU A 3 -1.15 -13.90 25.77
N ALA A 4 -2.17 -13.25 26.27
CA ALA A 4 -3.18 -13.99 27.00
C ALA A 4 -4.32 -14.52 26.12
N SER A 5 -4.55 -13.99 24.91
CA SER A 5 -5.78 -14.35 24.20
C SER A 5 -5.66 -15.66 23.43
N ILE A 6 -4.60 -15.85 22.65
CA ILE A 6 -4.42 -17.08 21.87
C ILE A 6 -3.95 -18.23 22.73
N LEU A 7 -3.03 -17.99 23.66
CA LEU A 7 -2.52 -19.01 24.58
C LEU A 7 -3.60 -19.59 25.51
N LYS A 8 -4.70 -18.87 25.76
CA LYS A 8 -5.83 -19.33 26.57
C LYS A 8 -6.92 -20.05 25.78
N ILE A 9 -6.96 -19.89 24.45
CA ILE A 9 -8.07 -20.40 23.64
C ILE A 9 -7.84 -21.82 23.17
N ASP A 10 -6.61 -22.18 22.79
CA ASP A 10 -6.30 -23.56 22.40
C ASP A 10 -4.84 -23.96 22.66
N PRO A 11 -4.57 -24.75 23.73
CA PRO A 11 -3.22 -25.24 23.99
C PRO A 11 -2.64 -26.12 22.89
N GLN A 12 -3.47 -26.69 22.01
CA GLN A 12 -3.00 -27.50 20.88
C GLN A 12 -2.37 -26.65 19.78
N TYR A 13 -2.86 -25.43 19.57
CA TYR A 13 -2.26 -24.48 18.63
C TYR A 13 -0.82 -24.14 18.98
N ILE A 14 -0.54 -23.96 20.25
CA ILE A 14 0.81 -23.66 20.75
C ILE A 14 1.76 -24.83 20.49
N ALA A 15 1.26 -26.07 20.60
CA ALA A 15 2.09 -27.24 20.39
C ALA A 15 2.47 -27.44 18.92
N VAL A 16 1.57 -27.15 17.98
CA VAL A 16 1.82 -27.25 16.54
C VAL A 16 2.82 -26.19 16.10
N ASP A 17 2.65 -24.95 16.54
CA ASP A 17 3.55 -23.86 16.17
C ASP A 17 4.94 -24.02 16.79
N LYS A 18 5.05 -24.52 18.02
CA LYS A 18 6.35 -24.81 18.65
C LYS A 18 7.21 -25.84 17.88
N VAL A 19 6.59 -26.74 17.15
CA VAL A 19 7.32 -27.74 16.34
C VAL A 19 7.98 -27.10 15.10
N ASN A 20 7.45 -25.98 14.62
CA ASN A 20 7.93 -25.30 13.42
C ASN A 20 8.91 -24.16 13.71
N PHE A 21 9.09 -23.75 14.96
CA PHE A 21 10.02 -22.67 15.30
C PHE A 21 11.44 -23.17 15.48
N SER A 22 12.23 -23.01 14.45
CA SER A 22 13.69 -23.19 14.51
C SER A 22 14.42 -22.04 15.23
N ASN A 23 13.75 -20.90 15.42
CA ASN A 23 14.33 -19.70 16.02
C ASN A 23 13.36 -19.06 17.05
N PRO A 24 13.68 -19.14 18.38
CA PRO A 24 12.87 -18.53 19.42
C PRO A 24 12.71 -17.00 19.32
N GLU A 25 13.73 -16.31 18.80
CA GLU A 25 13.70 -14.85 18.64
C GLU A 25 12.69 -14.43 17.56
N GLU A 26 12.63 -15.16 16.47
CA GLU A 26 11.67 -14.95 15.40
C GLU A 26 10.23 -15.15 15.90
N PHE A 27 10.02 -16.19 16.70
CA PHE A 27 8.73 -16.45 17.34
C PHE A 27 8.28 -15.26 18.20
N ILE A 28 9.17 -14.76 19.07
CA ILE A 28 8.85 -13.60 19.92
C ILE A 28 8.52 -12.38 19.08
N GLN A 29 9.28 -12.12 18.02
CA GLN A 29 9.02 -11.01 17.11
C GLN A 29 7.70 -11.13 16.36
N GLU A 30 7.29 -12.35 15.98
CA GLU A 30 6.00 -12.60 15.35
C GLU A 30 4.84 -12.45 16.35
N LEU A 31 5.03 -12.93 17.58
CA LEU A 31 4.06 -12.77 18.66
C LEU A 31 3.83 -11.29 19.00
N ASP A 32 4.91 -10.53 19.18
CA ASP A 32 4.86 -9.10 19.47
C ASP A 32 4.21 -8.29 18.35
N TYR A 33 4.43 -8.68 17.11
CA TYR A 33 3.77 -8.07 15.96
C TYR A 33 2.28 -8.39 15.91
N GLY A 34 1.88 -9.55 16.41
CA GLY A 34 0.50 -10.03 16.43
C GLY A 34 0.14 -10.92 15.23
N VAL A 35 1.09 -11.64 14.63
CA VAL A 35 0.87 -12.56 13.49
C VAL A 35 -0.25 -13.54 13.78
N TYR A 36 -0.26 -14.11 15.00
CA TYR A 36 -1.25 -15.10 15.41
C TYR A 36 -2.65 -14.51 15.60
N ASP A 37 -2.73 -13.26 16.09
CA ASP A 37 -4.00 -12.54 16.16
C ASP A 37 -4.57 -12.27 14.77
N PHE A 38 -3.74 -11.91 13.81
CA PHE A 38 -4.18 -11.69 12.43
C PHE A 38 -4.68 -12.97 11.77
N LYS A 39 -3.95 -14.08 11.91
CA LYS A 39 -4.36 -15.40 11.39
C LYS A 39 -5.68 -15.87 12.00
N TYR A 40 -5.84 -15.69 13.30
CA TYR A 40 -7.03 -16.18 14.02
C TYR A 40 -8.26 -15.29 13.78
N ARG A 41 -8.10 -13.96 13.82
CA ARG A 41 -9.21 -13.00 13.72
C ARG A 41 -9.52 -12.56 12.29
N GLY A 42 -8.62 -12.87 11.36
CA GLY A 42 -8.80 -12.63 9.93
C GLY A 42 -8.72 -11.17 9.50
N PHE A 43 -9.04 -10.93 8.24
CA PHE A 43 -8.82 -9.63 7.58
C PHE A 43 -9.64 -8.46 8.13
N ALA A 44 -10.80 -8.72 8.73
CA ALA A 44 -11.57 -7.66 9.39
C ALA A 44 -10.78 -7.04 10.56
N TYR A 45 -10.13 -7.89 11.34
CA TYR A 45 -9.25 -7.45 12.42
C TYR A 45 -7.97 -6.80 11.90
N THR A 46 -7.34 -7.40 10.88
CA THR A 46 -6.17 -6.80 10.22
C THR A 46 -6.49 -5.39 9.75
N ARG A 47 -7.64 -5.20 9.08
CA ARG A 47 -8.10 -3.89 8.66
C ARG A 47 -8.21 -2.92 9.83
N SER A 48 -8.89 -3.28 10.91
CA SER A 48 -9.07 -2.39 12.07
C SER A 48 -7.76 -1.97 12.73
N CYS A 49 -6.72 -2.83 12.65
CA CYS A 49 -5.40 -2.52 13.19
C CYS A 49 -4.57 -1.58 12.31
N PHE A 50 -4.84 -1.55 11.00
CA PHE A 50 -3.99 -0.86 10.03
C PHE A 50 -4.72 0.20 9.20
N GLU A 51 -6.01 0.45 9.42
CA GLU A 51 -6.75 1.42 8.62
C GLU A 51 -6.15 2.82 8.66
N ASN A 52 -5.57 3.23 9.79
CA ASN A 52 -4.87 4.50 9.94
C ASN A 52 -3.43 4.49 9.38
N SER A 53 -2.91 3.32 9.04
CA SER A 53 -1.55 3.16 8.48
C SER A 53 -1.54 3.16 6.94
N VAL A 54 -2.72 3.19 6.33
CA VAL A 54 -2.92 3.33 4.88
C VAL A 54 -3.57 4.67 4.62
N LEU A 55 -2.82 5.57 3.98
CA LEU A 55 -3.18 6.98 3.85
C LEU A 55 -3.36 7.38 2.39
N PRO A 56 -4.25 8.34 2.09
CA PRO A 56 -4.38 8.88 0.75
C PRO A 56 -3.26 9.88 0.45
N ILE A 57 -2.74 9.79 -0.75
CA ILE A 57 -1.94 10.85 -1.37
C ILE A 57 -2.90 11.66 -2.24
N VAL A 58 -2.97 12.95 -2.01
CA VAL A 58 -3.77 13.88 -2.82
C VAL A 58 -2.85 14.94 -3.38
N GLY A 59 -2.93 15.17 -4.67
CA GLY A 59 -2.10 16.15 -5.33
C GLY A 59 -2.73 16.70 -6.60
N LYS A 60 -2.00 17.58 -7.25
CA LYS A 60 -2.42 18.18 -8.51
C LYS A 60 -1.51 17.72 -9.64
N ASN A 61 -2.11 17.15 -10.67
CA ASN A 61 -1.38 16.70 -11.84
C ASN A 61 -0.62 17.87 -12.49
N ARG A 62 0.63 17.64 -12.86
CA ARG A 62 1.51 18.66 -13.41
C ARG A 62 1.09 19.10 -14.81
N ILE A 63 0.56 18.17 -15.60
CA ILE A 63 0.22 18.39 -17.03
C ILE A 63 -1.20 18.87 -17.17
N THR A 64 -2.17 18.16 -16.59
CA THR A 64 -3.60 18.47 -16.76
C THR A 64 -4.09 19.52 -15.77
N GLY A 65 -3.41 19.68 -14.64
CA GLY A 65 -3.86 20.56 -13.56
C GLY A 65 -5.01 20.00 -12.74
N ASP A 66 -5.47 18.78 -13.02
CA ASP A 66 -6.53 18.12 -12.29
C ASP A 66 -6.04 17.58 -10.96
N GLU A 67 -6.97 17.39 -10.04
CA GLU A 67 -6.70 16.68 -8.80
C GLU A 67 -6.51 15.19 -9.08
N ASP A 68 -5.43 14.62 -8.52
CA ASP A 68 -5.09 13.22 -8.64
C ASP A 68 -4.93 12.61 -7.24
N MET A 69 -5.21 11.32 -7.13
CA MET A 69 -5.19 10.63 -5.86
C MET A 69 -4.57 9.25 -5.99
N GLY A 70 -3.69 8.94 -5.04
CA GLY A 70 -3.09 7.63 -4.84
C GLY A 70 -3.21 7.17 -3.40
N THR A 71 -2.53 6.09 -3.09
CA THR A 71 -2.48 5.49 -1.75
C THR A 71 -1.02 5.31 -1.33
N CYS A 72 -0.73 5.51 -0.05
CA CYS A 72 0.53 5.10 0.56
C CYS A 72 0.29 4.33 1.85
N TYR A 73 1.32 3.63 2.33
CA TYR A 73 1.25 2.90 3.60
C TYR A 73 2.54 3.02 4.40
N TYR A 74 2.41 2.96 5.71
CA TYR A 74 3.50 3.20 6.67
C TYR A 74 4.26 1.91 7.00
N ILE A 75 5.59 1.94 6.91
CA ILE A 75 6.48 0.80 7.17
C ILE A 75 7.42 1.00 8.37
N GLY A 76 7.21 2.06 9.15
CA GLY A 76 8.09 2.42 10.26
C GLY A 76 9.18 3.42 9.88
N ASN A 77 9.92 3.90 10.86
CA ASN A 77 11.06 4.83 10.70
C ASN A 77 10.72 6.10 9.88
N ASN A 78 9.50 6.60 10.03
CA ASN A 78 8.97 7.75 9.27
C ASN A 78 8.92 7.52 7.74
N LEU A 79 8.81 6.26 7.29
CA LEU A 79 8.78 5.90 5.88
C LEU A 79 7.39 5.44 5.44
N PHE A 80 6.93 6.02 4.35
CA PHE A 80 5.74 5.60 3.62
C PHE A 80 6.13 5.07 2.25
N VAL A 81 5.42 4.05 1.79
CA VAL A 81 5.60 3.44 0.46
C VAL A 81 4.42 3.77 -0.41
N THR A 82 4.65 4.04 -1.68
CA THR A 82 3.63 4.25 -2.70
C THR A 82 4.16 3.84 -4.09
N ALA A 83 3.31 3.90 -5.12
CA ALA A 83 3.76 3.80 -6.50
C ALA A 83 4.44 5.11 -6.95
N ALA A 84 5.50 5.02 -7.76
CA ALA A 84 6.26 6.21 -8.18
C ALA A 84 5.39 7.19 -8.98
N HIS A 85 4.49 6.70 -9.83
CA HIS A 85 3.58 7.57 -10.59
C HIS A 85 2.62 8.38 -9.71
N CYS A 86 2.35 7.93 -8.47
CA CYS A 86 1.53 8.68 -7.50
C CYS A 86 2.20 9.95 -6.98
N VAL A 87 3.51 10.12 -7.18
CA VAL A 87 4.26 11.31 -6.74
C VAL A 87 4.96 12.00 -7.92
N LYS A 88 5.49 11.24 -8.87
CA LYS A 88 6.28 11.74 -10.01
C LYS A 88 5.48 12.67 -10.93
N GLY A 89 4.21 12.36 -11.17
CA GLY A 89 3.32 13.12 -12.06
C GLY A 89 2.71 14.37 -11.42
N LEU A 90 2.87 14.56 -10.12
CA LEU A 90 2.22 15.64 -9.39
C LEU A 90 3.09 16.90 -9.33
N LYS A 91 2.44 18.06 -9.43
CA LYS A 91 3.08 19.37 -9.20
C LYS A 91 3.31 19.58 -7.70
N TYR A 92 2.31 19.24 -6.90
CA TYR A 92 2.38 19.18 -5.45
C TYR A 92 1.52 18.00 -4.95
N PHE A 93 1.80 17.51 -3.77
CA PHE A 93 1.00 16.49 -3.12
C PHE A 93 1.09 16.58 -1.60
N ASN A 94 0.09 16.03 -0.95
CA ASN A 94 0.02 15.88 0.50
C ASN A 94 -0.41 14.46 0.85
N ILE A 95 0.08 13.96 1.98
CA ILE A 95 -0.49 12.80 2.65
C ILE A 95 -1.48 13.33 3.67
N LEU A 96 -2.73 12.91 3.57
CA LEU A 96 -3.78 13.35 4.48
C LEU A 96 -3.95 12.35 5.63
N CYS A 97 -4.06 12.83 6.86
CA CYS A 97 -4.34 12.02 8.04
C CYS A 97 -5.81 12.09 8.45
N PRO A 98 -6.35 11.06 9.15
CA PRO A 98 -7.75 11.03 9.57
C PRO A 98 -8.16 12.20 10.45
N ASP A 99 -7.26 12.65 11.30
CA ASP A 99 -7.44 13.77 12.24
C ASP A 99 -7.12 15.14 11.64
N ASN A 100 -6.90 15.20 10.31
CA ASN A 100 -6.44 16.38 9.57
C ASN A 100 -5.07 16.91 10.00
N SER A 101 -4.31 16.16 10.79
CA SER A 101 -2.93 16.54 11.08
C SER A 101 -2.09 16.48 9.80
N PRO A 102 -1.22 17.46 9.55
CA PRO A 102 -0.36 17.43 8.38
C PRO A 102 0.77 16.42 8.58
N VAL A 103 1.04 15.59 7.57
CA VAL A 103 2.28 14.85 7.48
C VAL A 103 3.32 15.76 6.86
N GLU A 104 4.27 16.22 7.65
CA GLU A 104 5.38 17.02 7.14
C GLU A 104 6.35 16.13 6.38
N LEU A 105 6.51 16.39 5.08
CA LEU A 105 7.39 15.64 4.21
C LEU A 105 8.83 16.13 4.36
N GLU A 106 9.78 15.20 4.40
CA GLU A 106 11.22 15.49 4.44
C GLU A 106 11.85 15.25 3.07
N SER A 107 11.62 14.08 2.47
CA SER A 107 12.21 13.69 1.20
C SER A 107 11.40 12.60 0.51
N VAL A 108 11.56 12.46 -0.79
CA VAL A 108 10.93 11.43 -1.61
C VAL A 108 11.97 10.83 -2.54
N TRP A 109 12.07 9.50 -2.53
CA TRP A 109 12.89 8.75 -3.47
C TRP A 109 11.98 7.90 -4.34
N TYR A 110 12.28 7.80 -5.62
CA TYR A 110 11.51 7.00 -6.54
C TYR A 110 12.38 6.45 -7.68
N THR A 111 11.91 5.39 -8.29
CA THR A 111 12.51 4.84 -9.50
C THR A 111 12.02 5.60 -10.73
N LYS A 112 12.84 5.75 -11.76
CA LYS A 112 12.47 6.47 -12.99
C LYS A 112 11.30 5.84 -13.72
N GLY A 113 11.20 4.50 -13.70
CA GLY A 113 10.22 3.77 -14.45
C GLY A 113 10.37 3.91 -15.97
N GLU A 114 11.55 4.32 -16.43
CA GLU A 114 11.84 4.56 -17.84
C GLU A 114 12.60 3.39 -18.49
N ASP A 115 13.36 2.65 -17.69
CA ASP A 115 14.06 1.45 -18.12
C ASP A 115 13.25 0.19 -17.79
N LEU A 116 13.41 -0.84 -18.62
CA LEU A 116 12.78 -2.17 -18.41
C LEU A 116 13.17 -2.85 -17.08
N ASN A 117 14.15 -2.29 -16.37
CA ASN A 117 14.61 -2.75 -15.06
C ASN A 117 14.12 -1.87 -13.90
N ASP A 118 13.43 -0.78 -14.19
CA ASP A 118 12.91 0.15 -13.18
C ASP A 118 11.50 -0.25 -12.75
N TYR A 119 11.30 -0.39 -11.46
CA TYR A 119 10.02 -0.70 -10.87
C TYR A 119 9.31 0.57 -10.37
N ASP A 120 8.01 0.63 -10.53
CA ASP A 120 7.19 1.81 -10.21
C ASP A 120 6.93 1.92 -8.70
N LEU A 121 7.97 2.25 -7.93
CA LEU A 121 7.90 2.45 -6.48
C LEU A 121 8.51 3.77 -6.04
N ALA A 122 7.95 4.34 -4.98
CA ALA A 122 8.49 5.50 -4.27
C ALA A 122 8.46 5.29 -2.76
N ILE A 123 9.45 5.88 -2.08
CA ILE A 123 9.52 5.99 -0.63
C ILE A 123 9.41 7.46 -0.27
N ILE A 124 8.49 7.78 0.63
CA ILE A 124 8.29 9.11 1.17
C ILE A 124 8.78 9.09 2.61
N LYS A 125 9.73 9.95 2.95
CA LYS A 125 10.16 10.15 4.33
C LYS A 125 9.48 11.38 4.89
N SER A 126 8.88 11.24 6.06
CA SER A 126 8.26 12.32 6.82
C SER A 126 9.14 12.76 7.98
N LYS A 127 8.95 14.00 8.44
CA LYS A 127 9.56 14.53 9.68
C LYS A 127 8.80 14.07 10.90
N ASN A 128 7.48 13.94 10.77
CA ASN A 128 6.56 13.49 11.81
C ASN A 128 5.69 12.35 11.29
N VAL A 129 5.16 11.60 12.21
CA VAL A 129 4.18 10.54 11.92
C VAL A 129 2.99 10.76 12.84
N PRO A 130 1.75 10.67 12.34
CA PRO A 130 0.56 10.73 13.18
C PRO A 130 0.64 9.74 14.34
N MET A 131 0.12 10.13 15.49
CA MET A 131 -0.01 9.19 16.61
C MET A 131 -0.95 8.04 16.23
N ASP A 132 -0.68 6.85 16.76
CA ASP A 132 -1.51 5.65 16.60
C ASP A 132 -1.50 4.98 15.23
N ILE A 133 -0.48 5.19 14.39
CA ILE A 133 -0.29 4.38 13.20
C ILE A 133 0.67 3.21 13.45
N LYS A 134 0.25 2.02 13.05
CA LYS A 134 1.03 0.78 13.18
C LYS A 134 1.89 0.56 11.94
N ALA A 135 3.19 0.32 12.11
CA ALA A 135 4.06 -0.01 10.98
C ALA A 135 3.77 -1.40 10.43
N PHE A 136 3.70 -1.53 9.10
CA PHE A 136 3.67 -2.83 8.45
C PHE A 136 5.06 -3.48 8.46
N LYS A 137 5.09 -4.79 8.67
CA LYS A 137 6.24 -5.63 8.32
C LYS A 137 6.14 -6.04 6.85
N LEU A 138 7.30 -6.23 6.20
CA LEU A 138 7.40 -6.67 4.82
C LEU A 138 7.75 -8.17 4.79
N LYS A 139 7.03 -8.95 3.98
CA LYS A 139 7.31 -10.37 3.69
C LYS A 139 7.20 -10.63 2.18
N ASP A 140 7.69 -11.77 1.74
CA ASP A 140 7.57 -12.18 0.34
C ASP A 140 6.16 -12.71 0.02
N PRO A 141 5.68 -12.52 -1.22
CA PRO A 141 4.42 -13.11 -1.67
C PRO A 141 4.54 -14.62 -1.89
N PHE A 142 3.43 -15.34 -1.72
CA PHE A 142 3.32 -16.76 -2.09
C PHE A 142 2.01 -16.99 -2.84
N ILE A 143 2.08 -17.75 -3.95
CA ILE A 143 0.90 -18.12 -4.75
C ILE A 143 -0.14 -18.81 -3.87
N LEU A 144 -1.42 -18.52 -4.15
CA LEU A 144 -2.61 -19.00 -3.42
C LEU A 144 -2.77 -18.45 -2.00
N ASN A 145 -1.89 -17.54 -1.54
CA ASN A 145 -2.18 -16.83 -0.30
C ASN A 145 -3.38 -15.90 -0.49
N ASP A 146 -4.28 -15.93 0.49
CA ASP A 146 -5.31 -14.92 0.63
C ASP A 146 -4.69 -13.58 0.98
N VAL A 147 -5.20 -12.51 0.39
CA VAL A 147 -4.69 -11.15 0.59
C VAL A 147 -5.81 -10.14 0.76
N LEU A 148 -5.51 -9.11 1.53
CA LEU A 148 -6.30 -7.91 1.71
C LEU A 148 -5.60 -6.74 1.03
N THR A 149 -6.33 -5.94 0.25
CA THR A 149 -5.90 -4.61 -0.18
C THR A 149 -6.72 -3.55 0.52
N MET A 150 -6.07 -2.45 0.89
CA MET A 150 -6.74 -1.26 1.45
C MET A 150 -6.22 -0.03 0.72
N GLY A 151 -7.12 0.83 0.23
CA GLY A 151 -6.73 2.02 -0.51
C GLY A 151 -7.90 2.95 -0.78
N TYR A 152 -7.69 3.94 -1.63
CA TYR A 152 -8.64 5.02 -1.89
C TYR A 152 -9.09 5.04 -3.35
N PRO A 153 -9.83 4.01 -3.82
CA PRO A 153 -10.22 3.91 -5.22
C PRO A 153 -11.23 4.99 -5.59
N LEU A 154 -11.10 5.50 -6.81
CA LEU A 154 -12.08 6.35 -7.46
C LEU A 154 -13.22 5.46 -7.96
N ILE A 155 -14.33 5.41 -7.23
CA ILE A 155 -15.52 4.64 -7.63
C ILE A 155 -16.56 5.61 -8.15
N PRO A 156 -16.86 5.62 -9.47
CA PRO A 156 -17.92 6.47 -10.03
C PRO A 156 -19.27 6.25 -9.32
N GLY A 157 -19.97 7.33 -9.02
CA GLY A 157 -21.28 7.28 -8.35
C GLY A 157 -21.22 7.05 -6.83
N LEU A 158 -20.07 6.70 -6.27
CA LEU A 158 -19.85 6.57 -4.83
C LEU A 158 -19.18 7.82 -4.27
N ASN A 159 -19.73 8.98 -4.56
CA ASN A 159 -19.30 10.20 -3.90
C ASN A 159 -19.97 10.25 -2.53
N PRO A 160 -19.21 10.31 -1.42
CA PRO A 160 -19.82 10.57 -0.14
C PRO A 160 -20.53 11.91 -0.22
N VAL A 161 -21.83 11.89 0.03
CA VAL A 161 -22.62 13.13 0.12
C VAL A 161 -22.21 13.81 1.42
N LEU A 162 -21.51 14.92 1.32
CA LEU A 162 -21.21 15.76 2.46
C LEU A 162 -22.50 16.47 2.88
N ILE A 163 -23.08 16.02 3.98
CA ILE A 163 -24.33 16.58 4.53
C ILE A 163 -24.04 17.72 5.52
N SER A 164 -22.77 17.92 5.89
CA SER A 164 -22.36 18.88 6.92
C SER A 164 -21.46 19.96 6.36
N GLU A 165 -21.75 21.22 6.69
CA GLU A 165 -20.90 22.39 6.40
C GLU A 165 -19.52 22.31 7.07
N THR A 166 -19.34 21.39 8.03
CA THR A 166 -18.09 21.15 8.75
C THR A 166 -17.23 20.03 8.18
N ALA A 167 -17.66 19.39 7.09
CA ALA A 167 -16.89 18.33 6.48
C ALA A 167 -15.64 18.88 5.81
N THR A 168 -14.48 18.34 6.22
CA THR A 168 -13.19 18.70 5.65
C THR A 168 -12.86 17.85 4.42
N VAL A 169 -11.91 18.31 3.60
CA VAL A 169 -11.39 17.53 2.46
C VAL A 169 -10.91 16.18 2.93
N ALA A 170 -10.24 16.10 4.09
CA ALA A 170 -9.78 14.85 4.64
C ALA A 170 -10.93 13.90 4.97
N SER A 171 -12.00 14.35 5.63
CA SER A 171 -13.18 13.51 5.91
C SER A 171 -13.79 12.95 4.63
N TYR A 172 -13.85 13.75 3.57
CA TYR A 172 -14.34 13.33 2.27
C TYR A 172 -13.46 12.24 1.65
N VAL A 173 -12.14 12.42 1.70
CA VAL A 173 -11.18 11.46 1.15
C VAL A 173 -11.17 10.17 1.98
N TYR A 174 -11.20 10.26 3.31
CA TYR A 174 -11.25 9.09 4.19
C TYR A 174 -12.48 8.23 4.02
N GLY A 175 -13.63 8.82 3.76
CA GLY A 175 -14.83 8.08 3.42
C GLY A 175 -14.71 7.20 2.17
N ARG A 176 -13.66 7.40 1.37
CA ARG A 176 -13.35 6.61 0.18
C ARG A 176 -12.45 5.40 0.45
N GLN A 177 -11.88 5.24 1.65
CA GLN A 177 -11.08 4.06 1.94
C GLN A 177 -11.92 2.79 1.73
N LYS A 178 -11.42 1.89 0.90
CA LYS A 178 -12.05 0.60 0.61
C LYS A 178 -11.06 -0.52 0.83
N ALA A 179 -11.60 -1.63 1.31
CA ALA A 179 -10.87 -2.87 1.48
C ALA A 179 -11.44 -3.93 0.52
N SER A 180 -10.58 -4.74 -0.04
CA SER A 180 -10.95 -5.84 -0.91
C SER A 180 -10.11 -7.07 -0.60
N ILE A 181 -10.73 -8.23 -0.55
CA ILE A 181 -10.08 -9.52 -0.34
C ILE A 181 -9.96 -10.24 -1.67
N GLY A 182 -8.86 -10.94 -1.88
CA GLY A 182 -8.58 -11.77 -3.02
C GLY A 182 -7.44 -12.74 -2.74
N GLN A 183 -6.86 -13.29 -3.79
CA GLN A 183 -5.74 -14.24 -3.71
C GLN A 183 -4.63 -13.84 -4.66
N ILE A 184 -3.41 -14.26 -4.37
CA ILE A 184 -2.30 -14.22 -5.32
C ILE A 184 -2.47 -15.39 -6.28
N VAL A 185 -2.71 -15.10 -7.56
CA VAL A 185 -3.05 -16.12 -8.56
C VAL A 185 -1.95 -16.40 -9.57
N ALA A 186 -0.97 -15.54 -9.68
CA ALA A 186 0.18 -15.73 -10.56
C ALA A 186 1.39 -14.96 -10.04
N GLU A 187 2.56 -15.57 -10.21
CA GLU A 187 3.86 -14.87 -10.19
C GLU A 187 4.35 -14.81 -11.62
N VAL A 188 4.68 -13.63 -12.08
CA VAL A 188 5.11 -13.39 -13.46
C VAL A 188 6.52 -12.84 -13.43
N GLY A 189 7.50 -13.66 -13.82
CA GLY A 189 8.82 -13.19 -14.18
C GLY A 189 8.77 -12.60 -15.57
N SER A 190 9.14 -11.36 -15.73
CA SER A 190 9.22 -10.76 -17.05
C SER A 190 10.52 -11.18 -17.73
N TYR A 191 10.44 -11.97 -18.79
CA TYR A 191 11.58 -12.31 -19.64
C TYR A 191 12.25 -11.06 -20.25
N MET A 192 11.50 -9.97 -20.41
CA MET A 192 11.98 -8.75 -21.04
C MET A 192 12.50 -7.71 -20.05
N SER A 193 11.99 -7.65 -18.83
CA SER A 193 12.27 -6.58 -17.87
C SER A 193 13.10 -7.01 -16.66
N LYS A 194 13.45 -8.27 -16.48
CA LYS A 194 14.09 -8.83 -15.26
C LYS A 194 13.37 -8.49 -13.96
N LEU A 195 12.16 -7.97 -14.03
CA LEU A 195 11.34 -7.64 -12.88
C LEU A 195 10.35 -8.77 -12.63
N ASP A 196 10.26 -9.19 -11.38
CA ASP A 196 9.18 -10.06 -10.94
C ASP A 196 8.01 -9.20 -10.52
N PHE A 197 6.82 -9.63 -10.86
CA PHE A 197 5.58 -9.08 -10.33
C PHE A 197 4.60 -10.22 -10.07
N PHE A 198 3.54 -9.95 -9.34
CA PHE A 198 2.49 -10.92 -9.09
C PHE A 198 1.12 -10.32 -9.34
N VAL A 199 0.15 -11.20 -9.56
CA VAL A 199 -1.24 -10.84 -9.89
C VAL A 199 -2.15 -11.25 -8.75
N ILE A 200 -3.07 -10.35 -8.38
CA ILE A 200 -4.08 -10.59 -7.34
C ILE A 200 -5.49 -10.49 -7.93
N THR A 201 -6.44 -11.19 -7.30
CA THR A 201 -7.88 -11.12 -7.62
C THR A 201 -8.65 -10.12 -6.75
N ALA A 202 -8.00 -9.49 -5.78
CA ALA A 202 -8.60 -8.41 -5.02
C ALA A 202 -8.95 -7.24 -5.96
N ARG A 203 -10.14 -6.68 -5.80
CA ARG A 203 -10.60 -5.58 -6.66
C ARG A 203 -9.78 -4.33 -6.43
N VAL A 204 -9.12 -3.87 -7.49
CA VAL A 204 -8.36 -2.62 -7.52
C VAL A 204 -8.87 -1.72 -8.65
N LYS A 205 -8.77 -0.41 -8.47
CA LYS A 205 -9.17 0.62 -9.42
C LYS A 205 -8.21 1.81 -9.32
N GLY A 206 -8.33 2.76 -10.22
CA GLY A 206 -7.61 4.04 -10.11
C GLY A 206 -7.77 4.64 -8.72
N GLY A 207 -6.67 5.13 -8.12
CA GLY A 207 -6.59 5.54 -6.72
C GLY A 207 -6.08 4.46 -5.76
N ASN A 208 -6.12 3.17 -6.14
CA ASN A 208 -5.44 2.10 -5.39
C ASN A 208 -3.94 1.99 -5.70
N SER A 209 -3.42 2.72 -6.67
CA SER A 209 -1.99 2.77 -6.93
C SER A 209 -1.23 3.12 -5.66
N GLY A 210 -0.21 2.31 -5.33
CA GLY A 210 0.56 2.44 -4.09
C GLY A 210 -0.07 1.78 -2.87
N CYS A 211 -1.25 1.16 -2.96
CA CYS A 211 -1.84 0.48 -1.81
C CYS A 211 -1.12 -0.82 -1.46
N PRO A 212 -1.10 -1.22 -0.17
CA PRO A 212 -0.48 -2.45 0.28
C PRO A 212 -1.30 -3.67 -0.12
N VAL A 213 -0.61 -4.77 -0.42
CA VAL A 213 -1.15 -6.12 -0.48
C VAL A 213 -0.75 -6.83 0.79
N ILE A 214 -1.71 -7.16 1.65
CA ILE A 214 -1.49 -7.62 3.02
C ILE A 214 -1.91 -9.10 3.10
N ASN A 215 -1.04 -9.96 3.58
CA ASN A 215 -1.33 -11.38 3.79
C ASN A 215 -2.09 -11.63 5.11
N ASN A 216 -2.44 -12.87 5.38
CA ASN A 216 -3.15 -13.28 6.59
C ASN A 216 -2.32 -13.14 7.89
N GLU A 217 -1.04 -12.81 7.80
CA GLU A 217 -0.16 -12.50 8.93
C GLU A 217 -0.10 -10.99 9.25
N GLY A 218 -0.87 -10.18 8.53
CA GLY A 218 -0.84 -8.72 8.66
C GLY A 218 0.40 -8.08 8.06
N CYS A 219 1.18 -8.82 7.27
CA CYS A 219 2.40 -8.34 6.62
C CYS A 219 2.12 -7.90 5.19
N VAL A 220 2.78 -6.84 4.74
CA VAL A 220 2.72 -6.42 3.34
C VAL A 220 3.63 -7.30 2.50
N VAL A 221 3.06 -7.95 1.49
CA VAL A 221 3.78 -8.82 0.56
C VAL A 221 4.03 -8.13 -0.78
N GLY A 222 3.40 -7.00 -1.03
CA GLY A 222 3.64 -6.20 -2.22
C GLY A 222 2.84 -4.90 -2.27
N THR A 223 3.06 -4.15 -3.34
CA THR A 223 2.44 -2.85 -3.61
C THR A 223 1.71 -2.90 -4.94
N VAL A 224 0.45 -2.50 -4.97
CA VAL A 224 -0.31 -2.37 -6.23
C VAL A 224 0.23 -1.19 -7.03
N PHE A 225 0.59 -1.42 -8.28
CA PHE A 225 1.08 -0.35 -9.14
C PHE A 225 0.31 -0.24 -10.47
N GLN A 226 -0.33 -1.30 -10.92
CA GLN A 226 -1.01 -1.30 -12.21
C GLN A 226 -2.30 -2.12 -12.19
N ILE A 227 -3.25 -1.72 -13.02
CA ILE A 227 -4.43 -2.48 -13.37
C ILE A 227 -4.23 -2.98 -14.79
N PRO A 228 -4.46 -4.28 -15.09
CA PRO A 228 -4.39 -4.75 -16.46
C PRO A 228 -5.54 -4.14 -17.28
N PHE A 229 -5.20 -3.63 -18.45
CA PHE A 229 -6.17 -3.09 -19.42
C PHE A 229 -6.25 -4.01 -20.63
N ASP A 230 -7.46 -4.26 -21.11
CA ASP A 230 -7.67 -4.87 -22.41
C ASP A 230 -7.65 -3.76 -23.49
N SER A 231 -6.66 -3.82 -24.36
CA SER A 231 -6.53 -2.88 -25.49
C SER A 231 -7.37 -3.28 -26.72
N GLN A 232 -8.01 -4.46 -26.69
CA GLN A 232 -8.75 -5.01 -27.84
C GLN A 232 -10.25 -4.69 -27.82
N GLY A 233 -10.73 -4.02 -26.80
CA GLY A 233 -12.16 -3.76 -26.60
C GLY A 233 -12.66 -2.50 -27.28
N GLY A 234 -13.12 -2.57 -28.51
CA GLY A 234 -14.10 -1.66 -29.07
C GLY A 234 -13.60 -0.64 -30.07
N SER A 235 -14.46 -0.33 -31.01
CA SER A 235 -14.30 0.66 -32.09
C SER A 235 -14.06 2.11 -31.63
N ASP A 236 -14.21 2.38 -30.34
CA ASP A 236 -14.11 3.74 -29.78
C ASP A 236 -12.79 4.00 -29.05
N GLY A 237 -11.79 3.10 -29.15
CA GLY A 237 -10.47 3.30 -28.51
C GLY A 237 -10.50 3.32 -26.97
N GLY A 238 -11.61 2.90 -26.37
CA GLY A 238 -11.77 2.81 -24.91
C GLY A 238 -10.90 1.69 -24.35
N ARG A 239 -10.11 2.00 -23.32
CA ARG A 239 -9.43 0.98 -22.52
C ARG A 239 -10.44 0.40 -21.54
N TYR A 240 -10.71 -0.91 -21.65
CA TYR A 240 -11.54 -1.60 -20.67
C TYR A 240 -10.65 -2.17 -19.58
N ASP A 241 -10.97 -1.80 -18.34
CA ASP A 241 -10.41 -2.40 -17.14
C ASP A 241 -10.78 -3.91 -17.14
N ILE A 242 -9.79 -4.79 -17.14
CA ILE A 242 -10.01 -6.22 -16.91
C ILE A 242 -10.39 -6.35 -15.43
N MET A 243 -11.69 -6.27 -15.20
CA MET A 243 -12.24 -6.24 -13.84
C MET A 243 -11.82 -7.48 -13.05
N GLY A 244 -11.18 -7.26 -11.93
CA GLY A 244 -10.89 -8.27 -10.95
C GLY A 244 -9.44 -8.69 -10.81
N TYR A 245 -8.50 -8.02 -11.47
CA TYR A 245 -7.07 -8.27 -11.29
C TYR A 245 -6.31 -7.00 -10.92
N GLY A 246 -5.26 -7.17 -10.11
CA GLY A 246 -4.29 -6.11 -9.82
C GLY A 246 -2.88 -6.64 -10.06
N ILE A 247 -2.02 -5.82 -10.63
CA ILE A 247 -0.59 -6.13 -10.81
C ILE A 247 0.19 -5.47 -9.68
N CYS A 248 1.02 -6.26 -9.02
CA CYS A 248 1.69 -5.87 -7.78
C CYS A 248 3.20 -6.13 -7.85
N LEU A 249 3.96 -5.21 -7.29
CA LEU A 249 5.40 -5.38 -7.08
C LEU A 249 5.65 -6.04 -5.73
N PRO A 250 6.46 -7.13 -5.68
CA PRO A 250 6.87 -7.77 -4.43
C PRO A 250 7.59 -6.81 -3.46
N SER A 251 7.40 -7.03 -2.16
CA SER A 251 8.00 -6.22 -1.09
C SER A 251 9.53 -6.23 -1.09
N LYS A 252 10.17 -7.20 -1.72
CA LYS A 252 11.64 -7.21 -1.92
C LYS A 252 12.14 -5.93 -2.61
N TYR A 253 11.35 -5.34 -3.53
CA TYR A 253 11.72 -4.10 -4.20
C TYR A 253 11.63 -2.87 -3.29
N VAL A 254 10.71 -2.87 -2.32
CA VAL A 254 10.68 -1.84 -1.27
C VAL A 254 11.98 -1.87 -0.46
N ASN A 255 12.40 -3.07 -0.03
CA ASN A 255 13.67 -3.24 0.69
C ASN A 255 14.89 -2.83 -0.15
N ALA A 256 14.88 -3.13 -1.45
CA ALA A 256 15.94 -2.72 -2.37
C ALA A 256 16.00 -1.19 -2.49
N LEU A 257 14.84 -0.51 -2.62
CA LEU A 257 14.75 0.94 -2.74
C LEU A 257 15.23 1.65 -1.45
N ILE A 258 14.92 1.10 -0.27
CA ILE A 258 15.39 1.63 1.01
C ILE A 258 16.92 1.54 1.12
N LYS A 259 17.52 0.46 0.61
CA LYS A 259 18.98 0.25 0.65
C LYS A 259 19.74 1.10 -0.37
N ASN A 260 19.19 1.24 -1.56
CA ASN A 260 19.80 1.95 -2.69
C ASN A 260 19.24 3.36 -2.80
N ARG A 261 19.72 4.29 -1.97
CA ARG A 261 19.24 5.67 -1.93
C ARG A 261 19.71 6.55 -3.09
N ASP A 262 20.57 6.05 -3.98
CA ASP A 262 21.09 6.76 -5.16
C ASP A 262 20.11 6.87 -6.34
N ILE A 263 18.83 6.76 -6.05
CA ILE A 263 17.76 6.83 -7.02
C ILE A 263 17.17 8.24 -6.96
N HIS A 264 16.48 8.67 -8.02
CA HIS A 264 15.97 10.03 -8.16
C HIS A 264 15.26 10.52 -6.92
N GLN A 265 15.66 11.67 -6.45
CA GLN A 265 15.05 12.37 -5.34
C GLN A 265 14.17 13.50 -5.88
N LEU A 266 12.95 13.60 -5.37
CA LEU A 266 12.15 14.81 -5.56
C LEU A 266 12.63 15.89 -4.58
N VAL A 267 12.90 17.07 -5.11
CA VAL A 267 13.18 18.24 -4.27
C VAL A 267 11.84 18.82 -3.83
N LEU A 268 11.61 18.82 -2.52
CA LEU A 268 10.43 19.43 -1.93
C LEU A 268 10.72 20.93 -1.71
N LYS A 269 9.95 21.79 -2.38
CA LYS A 269 10.02 23.25 -2.22
C LYS A 269 8.72 23.79 -1.63
N GLY A 270 8.84 24.66 -0.62
CA GLY A 270 7.70 25.34 0.00
C GLY A 270 6.66 24.39 0.58
N GLU A 271 5.38 24.73 0.45
CA GLU A 271 4.28 23.88 0.89
C GLU A 271 4.11 22.66 -0.03
N TYR A 272 5.08 21.70 0.03
CA TYR A 272 5.05 20.41 -0.65
C TYR A 272 5.00 20.44 -2.18
N TYR A 273 5.63 21.43 -2.82
CA TYR A 273 5.89 21.39 -4.25
C TYR A 273 6.98 20.35 -4.54
N ALA A 274 6.67 19.39 -5.40
CA ALA A 274 7.63 18.42 -5.87
C ALA A 274 8.22 18.89 -7.22
N GLU A 275 9.52 19.15 -7.28
CA GLU A 275 10.26 19.36 -8.52
C GLU A 275 11.16 18.15 -8.77
N LEU A 276 11.33 17.80 -10.05
CA LEU A 276 12.35 16.83 -10.46
C LEU A 276 13.73 17.47 -10.22
N ALA A 277 14.59 16.75 -9.49
CA ALA A 277 15.99 17.14 -9.31
C ALA A 277 16.77 16.97 -10.61
#